data_c44ef3e7b4c092a0f9f1c49c22c30594
#
_entry.id   c44ef3e7b4c092a0f9f1c49c22c30594
#
_cell.length_a   1.000
_cell.length_b   1.000
_cell.length_c   1.000
_cell.angle_alpha   90.00
_cell.angle_beta   90.00
_cell.angle_gamma   90.00
#
_symmetry.space_group_name_H-M   'P 1'
#
loop_
_entity.id
_entity.type
_entity.pdbx_description
1 polymer ?
#
loop_
_entity_poly.entity_id
_entity_poly.type
_entity_poly.pdbx_seq_one_letter_code
_entity_poly.pdbx_strand_id
1 'polypeptide(L)'
;VNLTGAENKLPEEISGGMQKRVAIARAIVMNPKYLFCDEPNSGLDPKTSLIIDQLLSDITKEFDITTIINTHDMNSVMGIGEHVVFIADGRAEWQGNKDTVMSSNNKKLNDLVFASDLFKKVKQVETGKQK
;
A
#
# COMPACT_ATOMS: atom_id res chain seq x y z
N VAL A 1 12.50 -2.24 -12.27
CA VAL A 1 12.45 -2.59 -10.84
C VAL A 1 13.78 -2.34 -10.10
N ASN A 2 14.79 -1.76 -10.78
CA ASN A 2 16.09 -1.36 -10.20
C ASN A 2 16.81 -2.47 -9.42
N LEU A 3 17.13 -3.57 -10.10
CA LEU A 3 17.86 -4.73 -9.56
C LEU A 3 19.23 -4.95 -10.22
N THR A 4 19.82 -3.90 -10.78
CA THR A 4 21.13 -3.96 -11.45
C THR A 4 22.19 -4.56 -10.53
N GLY A 5 22.94 -5.56 -11.03
CA GLY A 5 23.97 -6.29 -10.29
C GLY A 5 23.44 -7.44 -9.43
N ALA A 6 22.16 -7.76 -9.51
CA ALA A 6 21.54 -8.88 -8.78
C ALA A 6 21.17 -10.06 -9.71
N GLU A 7 21.46 -9.97 -10.99
CA GLU A 7 20.99 -10.89 -12.04
C GLU A 7 21.44 -12.34 -11.81
N ASN A 8 22.61 -12.51 -11.20
CA ASN A 8 23.20 -13.84 -10.93
C ASN A 8 23.14 -14.25 -9.46
N LYS A 9 22.40 -13.50 -8.62
CA LYS A 9 22.27 -13.80 -7.20
C LYS A 9 21.10 -14.75 -6.94
N LEU A 10 21.29 -15.62 -5.98
CA LEU A 10 20.21 -16.47 -5.46
C LEU A 10 19.25 -15.63 -4.57
N PRO A 11 18.00 -16.07 -4.39
CA PRO A 11 17.04 -15.36 -3.51
C PRO A 11 17.56 -15.09 -2.11
N GLU A 12 18.33 -16.00 -1.53
CA GLU A 12 18.94 -15.89 -0.19
C GLU A 12 20.09 -14.87 -0.11
N GLU A 13 20.62 -14.47 -1.26
CA GLU A 13 21.75 -13.50 -1.35
C GLU A 13 21.26 -12.06 -1.54
N ILE A 14 19.95 -11.84 -1.63
CA ILE A 14 19.34 -10.52 -1.83
C ILE A 14 18.45 -10.14 -0.66
N SER A 15 18.30 -8.82 -0.44
CA SER A 15 17.45 -8.31 0.65
C SER A 15 15.96 -8.60 0.45
N GLY A 16 15.16 -8.58 1.52
CA GLY A 16 13.71 -8.77 1.43
C GLY A 16 13.04 -7.79 0.46
N GLY A 17 13.43 -6.53 0.46
CA GLY A 17 12.95 -5.54 -0.51
C GLY A 17 13.35 -5.85 -1.96
N MET A 18 14.53 -6.43 -2.18
CA MET A 18 14.94 -6.91 -3.50
C MET A 18 14.10 -8.12 -3.93
N GLN A 19 13.82 -9.06 -3.01
CA GLN A 19 12.95 -10.20 -3.28
C GLN A 19 11.53 -9.76 -3.68
N LYS A 20 10.96 -8.76 -2.99
CA LYS A 20 9.66 -8.17 -3.34
C LYS A 20 9.69 -7.56 -4.76
N ARG A 21 10.76 -6.85 -5.11
CA ARG A 21 10.92 -6.28 -6.46
C ARG A 21 11.06 -7.36 -7.55
N VAL A 22 11.74 -8.47 -7.27
CA VAL A 22 11.77 -9.64 -8.17
C VAL A 22 10.37 -10.21 -8.36
N ALA A 23 9.60 -10.36 -7.27
CA ALA A 23 8.23 -10.86 -7.34
C ALA A 23 7.34 -9.95 -8.21
N ILE A 24 7.44 -8.64 -8.07
CA ILE A 24 6.73 -7.67 -8.91
C ILE A 24 7.15 -7.81 -10.37
N ALA A 25 8.46 -7.88 -10.66
CA ALA A 25 8.96 -8.06 -12.02
C ALA A 25 8.40 -9.34 -12.68
N ARG A 26 8.36 -10.44 -11.93
CA ARG A 26 7.77 -11.71 -12.39
C ARG A 26 6.27 -11.57 -12.69
N ALA A 27 5.54 -10.84 -11.88
CA ALA A 27 4.11 -10.65 -12.05
C ALA A 27 3.76 -9.84 -13.30
N ILE A 28 4.59 -8.86 -13.67
CA ILE A 28 4.31 -7.94 -14.79
C ILE A 28 4.92 -8.38 -16.12
N VAL A 29 5.80 -9.40 -16.15
CA VAL A 29 6.53 -9.81 -17.38
C VAL A 29 5.60 -10.21 -18.54
N MET A 30 4.40 -10.67 -18.26
CA MET A 30 3.39 -11.06 -19.24
C MET A 30 2.43 -9.92 -19.64
N ASN A 31 2.75 -8.67 -19.29
CA ASN A 31 1.90 -7.50 -19.54
C ASN A 31 0.44 -7.70 -19.09
N PRO A 32 0.20 -8.01 -17.82
CA PRO A 32 -1.15 -8.25 -17.32
C PRO A 32 -1.98 -6.95 -17.33
N LYS A 33 -3.30 -7.07 -17.50
CA LYS A 33 -4.23 -5.95 -17.30
C LYS A 33 -4.55 -5.70 -15.83
N TYR A 34 -4.41 -6.72 -15.00
CA TYR A 34 -4.72 -6.69 -13.57
C TYR A 34 -3.54 -7.25 -12.77
N LEU A 35 -3.13 -6.51 -11.75
CA LEU A 35 -2.09 -6.92 -10.81
C LEU A 35 -2.70 -7.01 -9.41
N PHE A 36 -2.55 -8.16 -8.76
CA PHE A 36 -3.01 -8.39 -7.39
C PHE A 36 -1.80 -8.52 -6.47
N CYS A 37 -1.74 -7.67 -5.46
CA CYS A 37 -0.67 -7.67 -4.46
C CYS A 37 -1.27 -7.92 -3.08
N ASP A 38 -0.79 -8.96 -2.41
CA ASP A 38 -1.18 -9.29 -1.05
C ASP A 38 -0.02 -8.95 -0.10
N GLU A 39 -0.26 -7.96 0.76
CA GLU A 39 0.72 -7.46 1.74
C GLU A 39 2.12 -7.23 1.12
N PRO A 40 2.26 -6.41 0.06
CA PRO A 40 3.53 -6.27 -0.65
C PRO A 40 4.66 -5.74 0.22
N ASN A 41 4.36 -5.00 1.28
CA ASN A 41 5.32 -4.39 2.21
C ASN A 41 5.57 -5.21 3.47
N SER A 42 4.94 -6.36 3.63
CA SER A 42 5.08 -7.19 4.83
C SER A 42 6.53 -7.55 5.10
N GLY A 43 7.00 -7.31 6.35
CA GLY A 43 8.35 -7.64 6.80
C GLY A 43 9.44 -6.68 6.34
N LEU A 44 9.09 -5.53 5.75
CA LEU A 44 10.04 -4.50 5.34
C LEU A 44 10.12 -3.35 6.35
N ASP A 45 11.26 -2.67 6.36
CA ASP A 45 11.41 -1.41 7.09
C ASP A 45 10.63 -0.28 6.39
N PRO A 46 10.27 0.81 7.10
CA PRO A 46 9.43 1.87 6.56
C PRO A 46 9.99 2.53 5.28
N LYS A 47 11.32 2.69 5.18
CA LYS A 47 11.95 3.29 4.00
C LYS A 47 11.83 2.38 2.78
N THR A 48 12.06 1.09 2.97
CA THR A 48 11.94 0.09 1.90
C THR A 48 10.47 -0.08 1.48
N SER A 49 9.52 -0.01 2.41
CA SER A 49 8.08 -0.03 2.12
C SER A 49 7.67 1.10 1.18
N LEU A 50 8.12 2.33 1.44
CA LEU A 50 7.86 3.47 0.55
C LEU A 50 8.41 3.26 -0.87
N ILE A 51 9.57 2.61 -1.02
CA ILE A 51 10.14 2.28 -2.33
C ILE A 51 9.24 1.28 -3.08
N ILE A 52 8.69 0.27 -2.39
CA ILE A 52 7.77 -0.69 -2.99
C ILE A 52 6.45 -0.02 -3.38
N ASP A 53 5.88 0.84 -2.54
CA ASP A 53 4.66 1.59 -2.84
C ASP A 53 4.84 2.47 -4.08
N GLN A 54 5.95 3.22 -4.13
CA GLN A 54 6.25 4.07 -5.29
C GLN A 54 6.41 3.22 -6.56
N LEU A 55 7.12 2.09 -6.49
CA LEU A 55 7.29 1.18 -7.61
C LEU A 55 5.95 0.64 -8.13
N LEU A 56 5.03 0.24 -7.23
CA LEU A 56 3.70 -0.23 -7.61
C LEU A 56 2.88 0.88 -8.27
N SER A 57 2.94 2.10 -7.73
CA SER A 57 2.28 3.26 -8.32
C SER A 57 2.81 3.59 -9.73
N ASP A 58 4.14 3.58 -9.90
CA ASP A 58 4.79 3.88 -11.18
C ASP A 58 4.43 2.82 -12.23
N ILE A 59 4.53 1.54 -11.89
CA ILE A 59 4.17 0.42 -12.77
C ILE A 59 2.69 0.49 -13.18
N THR A 60 1.80 0.76 -12.24
CA THR A 60 0.36 0.90 -12.49
C THR A 60 0.09 1.94 -13.57
N LYS A 61 0.74 3.09 -13.48
CA LYS A 61 0.58 4.21 -14.41
C LYS A 61 1.30 3.98 -15.74
N GLU A 62 2.54 3.51 -15.69
CA GLU A 62 3.37 3.33 -16.89
C GLU A 62 2.82 2.25 -17.83
N PHE A 63 2.29 1.17 -17.27
CA PHE A 63 1.77 0.04 -18.06
C PHE A 63 0.24 -0.01 -18.16
N ASP A 64 -0.46 1.02 -17.68
CA ASP A 64 -1.93 1.09 -17.67
C ASP A 64 -2.58 -0.16 -17.05
N ILE A 65 -2.03 -0.59 -15.91
CA ILE A 65 -2.47 -1.77 -15.17
C ILE A 65 -3.48 -1.36 -14.09
N THR A 66 -4.56 -2.10 -13.92
CA THR A 66 -5.39 -1.99 -12.73
C THR A 66 -4.76 -2.79 -11.59
N THR A 67 -4.23 -2.10 -10.58
CA THR A 67 -3.57 -2.74 -9.44
C THR A 67 -4.50 -2.79 -8.23
N ILE A 68 -4.67 -3.98 -7.66
CA ILE A 68 -5.43 -4.21 -6.43
C ILE A 68 -4.44 -4.64 -5.35
N ILE A 69 -4.36 -3.86 -4.29
CA ILE A 69 -3.46 -4.10 -3.16
C ILE A 69 -4.30 -4.44 -1.93
N ASN A 70 -4.11 -5.64 -1.38
CA ASN A 70 -4.61 -6.01 -0.07
C ASN A 70 -3.54 -5.66 0.97
N THR A 71 -3.86 -4.79 1.92
CA THR A 71 -2.93 -4.38 2.97
C THR A 71 -3.65 -3.86 4.21
N HIS A 72 -3.00 -3.97 5.35
CA HIS A 72 -3.38 -3.29 6.60
C HIS A 72 -2.48 -2.08 6.92
N ASP A 73 -1.49 -1.79 6.07
CA ASP A 73 -0.59 -0.64 6.25
C ASP A 73 -1.26 0.66 5.79
N MET A 74 -1.68 1.47 6.75
CA MET A 74 -2.32 2.75 6.46
C MET A 74 -1.39 3.76 5.78
N ASN A 75 -0.06 3.63 5.91
CA ASN A 75 0.86 4.50 5.19
C ASN A 75 0.78 4.22 3.68
N SER A 76 0.72 2.95 3.27
CA SER A 76 0.51 2.57 1.87
C SER A 76 -0.84 3.06 1.36
N VAL A 77 -1.93 2.86 2.13
CA VAL A 77 -3.27 3.34 1.76
C VAL A 77 -3.26 4.85 1.52
N MET A 78 -2.69 5.63 2.46
CA MET A 78 -2.63 7.10 2.35
C MET A 78 -1.64 7.57 1.29
N GLY A 79 -0.59 6.81 1.02
CA GLY A 79 0.43 7.14 0.02
C GLY A 79 -0.04 6.95 -1.41
N ILE A 80 -0.55 5.76 -1.74
CA ILE A 80 -0.84 5.35 -3.12
C ILE A 80 -2.29 4.92 -3.37
N GLY A 81 -3.15 4.86 -2.34
CA GLY A 81 -4.55 4.44 -2.49
C GLY A 81 -5.39 5.46 -3.25
N GLU A 82 -5.86 5.12 -4.44
CA GLU A 82 -6.79 5.96 -5.22
C GLU A 82 -8.24 5.61 -4.90
N HIS A 83 -8.59 4.34 -4.91
CA HIS A 83 -9.88 3.80 -4.46
C HIS A 83 -9.65 2.85 -3.30
N VAL A 84 -10.32 3.09 -2.19
CA VAL A 84 -10.14 2.33 -0.96
C VAL A 84 -11.42 1.61 -0.59
N VAL A 85 -11.32 0.31 -0.38
CA VAL A 85 -12.40 -0.52 0.14
C VAL A 85 -11.98 -1.11 1.48
N PHE A 86 -12.69 -0.77 2.54
CA PHE A 86 -12.47 -1.36 3.85
C PHE A 86 -13.37 -2.59 4.02
N ILE A 87 -12.72 -3.74 4.24
CA ILE A 87 -13.40 -5.02 4.44
C ILE A 87 -13.37 -5.37 5.93
N ALA A 88 -14.54 -5.63 6.50
CA ALA A 88 -14.68 -6.13 7.86
C ALA A 88 -15.84 -7.13 7.91
N ASP A 89 -15.71 -8.18 8.72
CA ASP A 89 -16.72 -9.21 8.91
C ASP A 89 -17.23 -9.81 7.59
N GLY A 90 -16.36 -10.00 6.62
CA GLY A 90 -16.68 -10.56 5.31
C GLY A 90 -17.48 -9.64 4.39
N ARG A 91 -17.51 -8.33 4.65
CA ARG A 91 -18.27 -7.34 3.88
C ARG A 91 -17.42 -6.13 3.52
N ALA A 92 -17.78 -5.47 2.42
CA ALA A 92 -17.30 -4.12 2.11
C ALA A 92 -18.01 -3.12 3.05
N GLU A 93 -17.40 -2.85 4.18
CA GLU A 93 -17.95 -2.04 5.27
C GLU A 93 -17.91 -0.54 4.94
N TRP A 94 -16.93 -0.11 4.15
CA TRP A 94 -16.78 1.26 3.72
C TRP A 94 -16.03 1.33 2.39
N GLN A 95 -16.34 2.37 1.59
CA GLN A 95 -15.65 2.65 0.33
C GLN A 95 -15.42 4.16 0.19
N GLY A 96 -14.29 4.54 -0.40
CA GLY A 96 -13.93 5.92 -0.65
C GLY A 96 -12.55 6.02 -1.28
N ASN A 97 -11.84 7.07 -0.97
CA ASN A 97 -10.46 7.30 -1.39
C ASN A 97 -9.60 7.73 -0.20
N LYS A 98 -8.30 7.88 -0.40
CA LYS A 98 -7.36 8.28 0.67
C LYS A 98 -7.75 9.59 1.36
N ASP A 99 -8.35 10.55 0.63
CA ASP A 99 -8.71 11.86 1.18
C ASP A 99 -9.94 11.76 2.10
N THR A 100 -10.81 10.78 1.87
CA THR A 100 -12.04 10.56 2.66
C THR A 100 -11.88 9.54 3.79
N VAL A 101 -10.81 8.75 3.81
CA VAL A 101 -10.52 7.79 4.89
C VAL A 101 -10.48 8.48 6.24
N MET A 102 -9.73 9.59 6.36
CA MET A 102 -9.52 10.31 7.62
C MET A 102 -10.79 11.00 8.14
N SER A 103 -11.67 11.43 7.25
CA SER A 103 -12.94 12.10 7.57
C SER A 103 -14.12 11.15 7.71
N SER A 104 -13.91 9.84 7.57
CA SER A 104 -14.95 8.83 7.68
C SER A 104 -15.59 8.81 9.07
N ASN A 105 -16.92 8.63 9.12
CA ASN A 105 -17.67 8.38 10.34
C ASN A 105 -17.82 6.88 10.66
N ASN A 106 -17.25 6.00 9.85
CA ASN A 106 -17.29 4.56 10.09
C ASN A 106 -16.41 4.19 11.29
N LYS A 107 -17.05 3.69 12.37
CA LYS A 107 -16.34 3.39 13.62
C LYS A 107 -15.26 2.34 13.46
N LYS A 108 -15.53 1.24 12.75
CA LYS A 108 -14.56 0.13 12.58
C LYS A 108 -13.35 0.57 11.76
N LEU A 109 -13.58 1.37 10.70
CA LEU A 109 -12.50 1.97 9.94
C LEU A 109 -11.66 2.91 10.81
N ASN A 110 -12.31 3.76 11.59
CA ASN A 110 -11.64 4.67 12.51
C ASN A 110 -10.80 3.92 13.56
N ASP A 111 -11.30 2.83 14.10
CA ASP A 111 -10.58 2.00 15.06
C ASP A 111 -9.30 1.41 14.43
N LEU A 112 -9.34 1.01 13.16
CA LEU A 112 -8.17 0.56 12.40
C LEU A 112 -7.20 1.70 12.11
N VAL A 113 -7.69 2.78 11.50
CA VAL A 113 -6.86 3.94 11.08
C VAL A 113 -6.15 4.57 12.27
N PHE A 114 -6.86 4.74 13.39
CA PHE A 114 -6.35 5.38 14.59
C PHE A 114 -5.77 4.40 15.63
N ALA A 115 -5.57 3.14 15.27
CA ALA A 115 -4.79 2.20 16.09
C ALA A 115 -3.35 2.70 16.28
N SER A 116 -2.79 3.40 15.29
CA SER A 116 -1.49 4.07 15.38
C SER A 116 -1.62 5.44 16.05
N ASP A 117 -0.75 5.74 17.04
CA ASP A 117 -0.73 7.01 17.75
C ASP A 117 -0.42 8.22 16.84
N LEU A 118 0.27 7.99 15.74
CA LEU A 118 0.57 9.04 14.74
C LEU A 118 -0.71 9.57 14.09
N PHE A 119 -1.57 8.67 13.62
CA PHE A 119 -2.84 9.06 12.98
C PHE A 119 -3.83 9.68 13.96
N LYS A 120 -3.82 9.27 15.25
CA LYS A 120 -4.61 9.94 16.31
C LYS A 120 -4.23 11.41 16.45
N LYS A 121 -2.92 11.73 16.45
CA LYS A 121 -2.43 13.10 16.55
C LYS A 121 -2.83 13.95 15.33
N VAL A 122 -2.76 13.40 14.13
CA VAL A 122 -3.17 14.10 12.90
C VAL A 122 -4.65 14.47 12.97
N LYS A 123 -5.53 13.55 13.35
CA LYS A 123 -6.97 13.83 13.49
C LYS A 123 -7.27 14.93 14.50
N GLN A 124 -6.57 14.97 15.65
CA GLN A 124 -6.75 16.01 16.67
C GLN A 124 -6.40 17.40 16.15
N VAL A 125 -5.37 17.50 15.29
CA VAL A 125 -4.96 18.77 14.68
C VAL A 125 -5.99 19.24 13.64
N GLU A 126 -6.55 18.34 12.83
CA GLU A 126 -7.58 18.68 11.83
C GLU A 126 -8.90 19.09 12.47
N THR A 127 -9.35 18.34 13.48
CA THR A 127 -10.58 18.70 14.22
C THR A 127 -10.42 19.94 15.08
N GLY A 128 -9.22 20.26 15.56
CA GLY A 128 -8.91 21.50 16.31
C GLY A 128 -8.85 22.77 15.46
N LYS A 129 -8.71 22.65 14.12
CA LYS A 129 -8.74 23.79 13.19
C LYS A 129 -10.15 24.21 12.73
N GLN A 130 -11.18 23.46 13.13
CA GLN A 130 -12.58 23.77 12.82
C GLN A 130 -13.34 24.50 13.97
N LYS A 131 -12.60 25.07 14.93
CA LYS A 131 -13.20 25.92 15.98
C LYS A 131 -12.74 27.36 15.83
#